data_9864c3433538b6b5dffee58933b4c9f2
#
_entry.id   9864c3433538b6b5dffee58933b4c9f2
#
_cell.length_a   1.000
_cell.length_b   1.000
_cell.length_c   1.000
_cell.angle_alpha   90.00
_cell.angle_beta   90.00
_cell.angle_gamma   90.00
#
_symmetry.space_group_name_H-M   'P 1'
#
loop_
_entity.id
_entity.type
_entity.pdbx_description
1 polymer ?
#
loop_
_entity_poly.entity_id
_entity_poly.type
_entity_poly.pdbx_seq_one_letter_code
_entity_poly.pdbx_strand_id
1 'polypeptide(L)'
;LSNIGASALVADYQGLSSDHLEHLSEDDIKKMAASDTVAVLLPGAFYTLRDTKLPPIETLRQHKVSMAISTDCNPGTSPLTSLLLAMNMGCTLFYLTPEEVLAGATVHAAKALGLNNKGRIAVGCDADLVLWDIARPADLAYQIGLNPILGTMYQGQWR
;
A
#
# COMPACT_ATOMS: atom_id res chain seq x y z
N LEU A 1 -14.22 6.76 13.31
CA LEU A 1 -14.49 5.69 12.35
C LEU A 1 -15.10 4.48 13.06
N SER A 2 -15.90 3.69 12.36
CA SER A 2 -16.53 2.47 12.88
C SER A 2 -16.70 1.46 11.74
N ASN A 3 -16.78 0.18 12.08
CA ASN A 3 -17.12 -0.82 11.07
C ASN A 3 -18.62 -0.72 10.72
N ILE A 4 -18.91 -0.39 9.48
CA ILE A 4 -20.26 -0.36 8.92
C ILE A 4 -20.43 -1.40 7.78
N GLY A 5 -19.50 -2.34 7.65
CA GLY A 5 -19.51 -3.39 6.62
C GLY A 5 -19.16 -2.86 5.21
N ALA A 6 -18.56 -1.68 5.07
CA ALA A 6 -18.27 -1.09 3.76
C ALA A 6 -17.29 -1.95 2.96
N SER A 7 -16.22 -2.49 3.60
CA SER A 7 -15.25 -3.34 2.92
C SER A 7 -15.85 -4.68 2.47
N ALA A 8 -16.77 -5.25 3.26
CA ALA A 8 -17.53 -6.43 2.84
C ALA A 8 -18.41 -6.14 1.62
N LEU A 9 -19.04 -4.97 1.58
CA LEU A 9 -19.84 -4.55 0.42
C LEU A 9 -18.96 -4.39 -0.83
N VAL A 10 -17.79 -3.73 -0.69
CA VAL A 10 -16.81 -3.63 -1.79
C VAL A 10 -16.45 -5.02 -2.33
N ALA A 11 -16.16 -5.96 -1.43
CA ALA A 11 -15.83 -7.34 -1.80
C ALA A 11 -17.00 -8.06 -2.49
N ASP A 12 -18.22 -7.92 -1.99
CA ASP A 12 -19.44 -8.52 -2.57
C ASP A 12 -19.68 -8.02 -4.01
N TYR A 13 -19.26 -6.79 -4.34
CA TYR A 13 -19.33 -6.21 -5.69
C TYR A 13 -18.02 -6.34 -6.49
N GLN A 14 -17.08 -7.19 -6.03
CA GLN A 14 -15.79 -7.40 -6.70
C GLN A 14 -15.00 -6.10 -6.91
N GLY A 15 -15.08 -5.17 -5.97
CA GLY A 15 -14.29 -3.94 -5.99
C GLY A 15 -12.80 -4.23 -5.85
N LEU A 16 -11.98 -3.46 -6.55
CA LEU A 16 -10.53 -3.69 -6.64
C LEU A 16 -9.82 -3.49 -5.31
N SER A 17 -10.23 -2.49 -4.53
CA SER A 17 -9.60 -2.13 -3.26
C SER A 17 -10.56 -1.51 -2.25
N SER A 18 -10.17 -1.54 -0.98
CA SER A 18 -10.84 -0.86 0.12
C SER A 18 -9.82 -0.21 1.04
N ASP A 19 -10.13 1.01 1.52
CA ASP A 19 -9.24 1.87 2.28
C ASP A 19 -9.76 2.09 3.71
N HIS A 20 -8.94 2.70 4.61
CA HIS A 20 -9.31 3.03 5.99
C HIS A 20 -9.81 1.82 6.79
N LEU A 21 -8.91 0.87 7.00
CA LEU A 21 -9.22 -0.48 7.45
C LEU A 21 -9.05 -0.70 8.96
N GLU A 22 -8.91 0.35 9.75
CA GLU A 22 -8.66 0.29 11.20
C GLU A 22 -9.78 -0.43 11.98
N HIS A 23 -10.99 -0.43 11.42
CA HIS A 23 -12.17 -1.07 12.03
C HIS A 23 -12.66 -2.32 11.29
N LEU A 24 -11.83 -2.88 10.41
CA LEU A 24 -12.16 -4.06 9.62
C LEU A 24 -12.40 -5.28 10.53
N SER A 25 -13.45 -6.05 10.28
CA SER A 25 -13.72 -7.31 10.97
C SER A 25 -13.06 -8.49 10.24
N GLU A 26 -12.91 -9.63 10.93
CA GLU A 26 -12.40 -10.84 10.31
C GLU A 26 -13.30 -11.35 9.17
N ASP A 27 -14.63 -11.18 9.31
CA ASP A 27 -15.56 -11.58 8.26
C ASP A 27 -15.46 -10.70 7.01
N ASP A 28 -15.19 -9.39 7.17
CA ASP A 28 -14.87 -8.51 6.04
C ASP A 28 -13.58 -8.98 5.34
N ILE A 29 -12.55 -9.36 6.12
CA ILE A 29 -11.27 -9.85 5.61
C ILE A 29 -11.44 -11.13 4.80
N LYS A 30 -12.26 -12.08 5.29
CA LYS A 30 -12.58 -13.31 4.57
C LYS A 30 -13.23 -13.03 3.22
N LYS A 31 -14.15 -12.06 3.17
CA LYS A 31 -14.79 -11.63 1.93
C LYS A 31 -13.78 -10.97 0.98
N MET A 32 -12.94 -10.08 1.49
CA MET A 32 -11.87 -9.46 0.70
C MET A 32 -10.90 -10.50 0.12
N ALA A 33 -10.54 -11.51 0.90
CA ALA A 33 -9.70 -12.61 0.43
C ALA A 33 -10.39 -13.43 -0.66
N ALA A 34 -11.68 -13.69 -0.53
CA ALA A 34 -12.46 -14.47 -1.51
C ALA A 34 -12.68 -13.72 -2.83
N SER A 35 -12.79 -12.39 -2.81
CA SER A 35 -12.98 -11.53 -3.99
C SER A 35 -11.66 -10.99 -4.57
N ASP A 36 -10.53 -11.29 -3.94
CA ASP A 36 -9.21 -10.76 -4.30
C ASP A 36 -9.11 -9.22 -4.18
N THR A 37 -9.98 -8.60 -3.36
CA THR A 37 -9.97 -7.15 -3.06
C THR A 37 -8.72 -6.78 -2.26
N VAL A 38 -8.01 -5.73 -2.69
CA VAL A 38 -6.77 -5.27 -2.05
C VAL A 38 -7.08 -4.40 -0.83
N ALA A 39 -6.39 -4.63 0.26
CA ALA A 39 -6.40 -3.79 1.46
C ALA A 39 -5.43 -2.61 1.27
N VAL A 40 -5.92 -1.36 1.19
CA VAL A 40 -5.06 -0.17 1.06
C VAL A 40 -4.84 0.43 2.44
N LEU A 41 -3.58 0.48 2.86
CA LEU A 41 -3.15 0.97 4.16
C LEU A 41 -2.68 2.41 4.05
N LEU A 42 -3.13 3.26 4.97
CA LEU A 42 -2.99 4.72 4.92
C LEU A 42 -2.30 5.26 6.19
N PRO A 43 -0.99 4.98 6.37
CA PRO A 43 -0.29 5.34 7.60
C PRO A 43 -0.18 6.85 7.82
N GLY A 44 -0.23 7.67 6.76
CA GLY A 44 -0.24 9.12 6.86
C GLY A 44 -1.51 9.66 7.53
N ALA A 45 -2.68 9.12 7.15
CA ALA A 45 -3.96 9.46 7.78
C ALA A 45 -3.98 9.02 9.25
N PHE A 46 -3.58 7.78 9.53
CA PHE A 46 -3.44 7.25 10.90
C PHE A 46 -2.61 8.18 11.79
N TYR A 47 -1.43 8.60 11.33
CA TYR A 47 -0.53 9.49 12.04
C TYR A 47 -1.14 10.89 12.26
N THR A 48 -1.69 11.50 11.22
CA THR A 48 -2.21 12.87 11.25
C THR A 48 -3.44 12.98 12.15
N LEU A 49 -4.32 11.99 12.10
CA LEU A 49 -5.51 11.89 12.94
C LEU A 49 -5.21 11.43 14.37
N ARG A 50 -3.96 11.04 14.67
CA ARG A 50 -3.56 10.46 15.96
C ARG A 50 -4.41 9.24 16.31
N ASP A 51 -4.73 8.42 15.31
CA ASP A 51 -5.49 7.22 15.55
C ASP A 51 -4.70 6.24 16.43
N THR A 52 -5.39 5.45 17.20
CA THR A 52 -4.80 4.46 18.12
C THR A 52 -5.17 3.02 17.76
N LYS A 53 -6.19 2.84 16.92
CA LYS A 53 -6.63 1.54 16.48
C LYS A 53 -5.91 1.17 15.18
N LEU A 54 -5.03 0.18 15.29
CA LEU A 54 -4.29 -0.33 14.13
C LEU A 54 -5.21 -1.12 13.18
N PRO A 55 -4.96 -1.07 11.87
CA PRO A 55 -5.55 -2.03 10.95
C PRO A 55 -5.12 -3.46 11.32
N PRO A 56 -5.96 -4.48 11.11
CA PRO A 56 -5.72 -5.86 11.55
C PRO A 56 -4.71 -6.59 10.63
N ILE A 57 -3.47 -6.12 10.61
CA ILE A 57 -2.40 -6.58 9.70
C ILE A 57 -2.19 -8.09 9.79
N GLU A 58 -2.12 -8.65 11.01
CA GLU A 58 -1.88 -10.07 11.17
C GLU A 58 -3.00 -10.92 10.58
N THR A 59 -4.25 -10.50 10.76
CA THR A 59 -5.41 -11.18 10.18
C THR A 59 -5.41 -11.08 8.64
N LEU A 60 -5.02 -9.92 8.09
CA LEU A 60 -4.84 -9.75 6.64
C LEU A 60 -3.77 -10.70 6.09
N ARG A 61 -2.64 -10.87 6.80
CA ARG A 61 -1.59 -11.85 6.45
C ARG A 61 -2.11 -13.29 6.46
N GLN A 62 -2.79 -13.68 7.54
CA GLN A 62 -3.34 -15.05 7.71
C GLN A 62 -4.29 -15.41 6.56
N HIS A 63 -5.12 -14.47 6.14
CA HIS A 63 -6.05 -14.65 5.01
C HIS A 63 -5.43 -14.35 3.65
N LYS A 64 -4.12 -14.01 3.58
CA LYS A 64 -3.37 -13.72 2.33
C LYS A 64 -3.98 -12.58 1.51
N VAL A 65 -4.61 -11.62 2.15
CA VAL A 65 -5.11 -10.42 1.48
C VAL A 65 -3.92 -9.57 1.02
N SER A 66 -3.91 -9.17 -0.24
CA SER A 66 -2.88 -8.27 -0.77
C SER A 66 -2.99 -6.91 -0.07
N MET A 67 -1.88 -6.39 0.47
CA MET A 67 -1.82 -5.10 1.15
C MET A 67 -1.07 -4.09 0.30
N ALA A 68 -1.74 -3.04 -0.15
CA ALA A 68 -1.10 -1.88 -0.77
C ALA A 68 -0.82 -0.80 0.28
N ILE A 69 0.14 0.08 -0.01
CA ILE A 69 0.45 1.25 0.80
C ILE A 69 0.22 2.51 -0.01
N SER A 70 -0.42 3.52 0.57
CA SER A 70 -0.69 4.78 -0.11
C SER A 70 -0.45 5.97 0.81
N THR A 71 -0.21 7.14 0.22
CA THR A 71 -0.07 8.41 0.94
C THR A 71 -1.44 8.97 1.37
N ASP A 72 -2.50 8.63 0.66
CA ASP A 72 -3.81 9.29 0.83
C ASP A 72 -3.67 10.83 0.83
N CYS A 73 -2.83 11.37 -0.06
CA CYS A 73 -2.44 12.77 -0.03
C CYS A 73 -3.64 13.70 -0.20
N ASN A 74 -4.05 14.32 0.90
CA ASN A 74 -5.13 15.30 0.93
C ASN A 74 -4.88 16.35 2.04
N PRO A 75 -5.46 17.57 1.93
CA PRO A 75 -5.21 18.65 2.89
C PRO A 75 -5.89 18.43 4.25
N GLY A 76 -6.86 17.54 4.36
CA GLY A 76 -7.68 17.36 5.57
C GLY A 76 -7.06 16.40 6.56
N THR A 77 -6.74 15.19 6.12
CA THR A 77 -6.39 14.07 7.00
C THR A 77 -5.03 13.45 6.72
N SER A 78 -4.40 13.71 5.56
CA SER A 78 -3.10 13.15 5.21
C SER A 78 -2.30 14.09 4.31
N PRO A 79 -1.64 15.14 4.84
CA PRO A 79 -0.80 16.04 4.04
C PRO A 79 0.55 15.38 3.66
N LEU A 80 0.54 14.08 3.47
CA LEU A 80 1.71 13.25 3.16
C LEU A 80 1.88 13.12 1.65
N THR A 81 3.00 13.64 1.12
CA THR A 81 3.31 13.59 -0.32
C THR A 81 4.36 12.54 -0.70
N SER A 82 5.07 11.98 0.28
CA SER A 82 6.15 11.03 0.06
C SER A 82 5.70 9.59 0.23
N LEU A 83 5.74 8.82 -0.85
CA LEU A 83 5.47 7.37 -0.78
C LEU A 83 6.55 6.63 0.03
N LEU A 84 7.82 7.06 -0.05
CA LEU A 84 8.90 6.48 0.77
C LEU A 84 8.62 6.68 2.26
N LEU A 85 8.11 7.85 2.66
CA LEU A 85 7.72 8.08 4.05
C LEU A 85 6.49 7.25 4.43
N ALA A 86 5.52 7.06 3.54
CA ALA A 86 4.40 6.14 3.77
C ALA A 86 4.89 4.69 3.99
N MET A 87 5.88 4.23 3.22
CA MET A 87 6.51 2.91 3.42
C MET A 87 7.21 2.81 4.79
N ASN A 88 7.98 3.84 5.20
CA ASN A 88 8.59 3.90 6.53
C ASN A 88 7.54 3.83 7.64
N MET A 89 6.48 4.64 7.54
CA MET A 89 5.38 4.65 8.50
C MET A 89 4.62 3.31 8.51
N GLY A 90 4.47 2.64 7.37
CA GLY A 90 3.91 1.28 7.29
C GLY A 90 4.72 0.28 8.12
N CYS A 91 6.06 0.36 8.03
CA CYS A 91 6.94 -0.49 8.86
C CYS A 91 6.88 -0.12 10.34
N THR A 92 6.92 1.17 10.67
CA THR A 92 7.07 1.63 12.06
C THR A 92 5.75 1.66 12.83
N LEU A 93 4.65 2.00 12.20
CA LEU A 93 3.33 2.12 12.84
C LEU A 93 2.49 0.85 12.69
N PHE A 94 2.53 0.20 11.52
CA PHE A 94 1.68 -0.95 11.21
C PHE A 94 2.43 -2.29 11.29
N TYR A 95 3.72 -2.28 11.65
CA TYR A 95 4.55 -3.49 11.78
C TYR A 95 4.64 -4.32 10.49
N LEU A 96 4.58 -3.66 9.33
CA LEU A 96 4.87 -4.28 8.05
C LEU A 96 6.37 -4.54 7.89
N THR A 97 6.72 -5.58 7.14
CA THR A 97 8.11 -5.78 6.75
C THR A 97 8.51 -4.85 5.59
N PRO A 98 9.80 -4.57 5.37
CA PRO A 98 10.26 -3.81 4.21
C PRO A 98 9.81 -4.43 2.88
N GLU A 99 9.75 -5.75 2.79
CA GLU A 99 9.25 -6.47 1.61
C GLU A 99 7.76 -6.24 1.38
N GLU A 100 6.95 -6.25 2.45
CA GLU A 100 5.51 -5.99 2.38
C GLU A 100 5.22 -4.57 1.90
N VAL A 101 5.92 -3.56 2.44
CA VAL A 101 5.69 -2.17 1.99
C VAL A 101 6.22 -1.93 0.58
N LEU A 102 7.29 -2.60 0.15
CA LEU A 102 7.77 -2.54 -1.23
C LEU A 102 6.77 -3.19 -2.19
N ALA A 103 6.27 -4.39 -1.88
CA ALA A 103 5.19 -5.02 -2.64
C ALA A 103 3.93 -4.16 -2.62
N GLY A 104 3.62 -3.55 -1.48
CA GLY A 104 2.50 -2.63 -1.27
C GLY A 104 2.56 -1.37 -2.13
N ALA A 105 3.77 -0.85 -2.39
CA ALA A 105 3.99 0.32 -3.25
C ALA A 105 4.14 -0.04 -4.73
N THR A 106 4.21 -1.33 -5.08
CA THR A 106 4.47 -1.80 -6.45
C THR A 106 3.37 -2.76 -6.94
N VAL A 107 3.57 -4.06 -6.78
CA VAL A 107 2.68 -5.09 -7.35
C VAL A 107 1.27 -5.05 -6.74
N HIS A 108 1.14 -4.80 -5.44
CA HIS A 108 -0.18 -4.72 -4.81
C HIS A 108 -0.87 -3.38 -5.11
N ALA A 109 -0.10 -2.28 -5.22
CA ALA A 109 -0.66 -1.00 -5.68
C ALA A 109 -1.17 -1.10 -7.11
N ALA A 110 -0.41 -1.73 -8.02
CA ALA A 110 -0.86 -1.97 -9.39
C ALA A 110 -2.15 -2.80 -9.42
N LYS A 111 -2.23 -3.86 -8.61
CA LYS A 111 -3.43 -4.69 -8.45
C LYS A 111 -4.62 -3.89 -7.93
N ALA A 112 -4.44 -3.03 -6.91
CA ALA A 112 -5.48 -2.16 -6.36
C ALA A 112 -6.08 -1.20 -7.42
N LEU A 113 -5.29 -0.87 -8.45
CA LEU A 113 -5.70 -0.01 -9.57
C LEU A 113 -6.16 -0.79 -10.81
N GLY A 114 -6.18 -2.13 -10.77
CA GLY A 114 -6.54 -2.98 -11.91
C GLY A 114 -5.49 -2.98 -13.03
N LEU A 115 -4.23 -2.65 -12.74
CA LEU A 115 -3.14 -2.56 -13.71
C LEU A 115 -2.36 -3.89 -13.76
N ASN A 116 -2.61 -4.70 -14.78
CA ASN A 116 -2.05 -6.06 -14.90
C ASN A 116 -0.61 -6.10 -15.45
N ASN A 117 -0.17 -5.02 -16.10
CA ASN A 117 1.12 -4.91 -16.78
C ASN A 117 2.13 -4.00 -16.06
N LYS A 118 1.87 -3.64 -14.79
CA LYS A 118 2.70 -2.76 -13.97
C LYS A 118 3.07 -3.37 -12.62
N GLY A 119 3.94 -2.70 -11.89
CA GLY A 119 4.32 -3.03 -10.51
C GLY A 119 5.34 -4.16 -10.38
N ARG A 120 5.83 -4.74 -11.49
CA ARG A 120 6.86 -5.80 -11.48
C ARG A 120 7.74 -5.74 -12.72
N ILE A 121 8.95 -6.27 -12.62
CA ILE A 121 9.86 -6.44 -13.76
C ILE A 121 9.61 -7.84 -14.33
N ALA A 122 8.92 -7.90 -15.48
CA ALA A 122 8.62 -9.14 -16.17
C ALA A 122 8.45 -8.88 -17.68
N VAL A 123 8.65 -9.92 -18.50
CA VAL A 123 8.39 -9.84 -19.94
C VAL A 123 6.91 -9.53 -20.18
N GLY A 124 6.64 -8.54 -21.04
CA GLY A 124 5.28 -8.08 -21.34
C GLY A 124 4.72 -7.02 -20.40
N CYS A 125 5.47 -6.64 -19.33
CA CYS A 125 5.12 -5.49 -18.50
C CYS A 125 5.70 -4.18 -19.07
N ASP A 126 5.07 -3.07 -18.71
CA ASP A 126 5.58 -1.74 -19.03
C ASP A 126 6.92 -1.50 -18.35
N ALA A 127 7.85 -0.88 -19.07
CA ALA A 127 9.14 -0.46 -18.52
C ALA A 127 9.00 0.88 -17.80
N ASP A 128 8.22 0.87 -16.70
CA ASP A 128 8.07 1.98 -15.75
C ASP A 128 8.93 1.65 -14.54
N LEU A 129 10.12 2.24 -14.47
CA LEU A 129 11.17 1.86 -13.52
C LEU A 129 11.68 3.07 -12.76
N VAL A 130 12.18 2.81 -11.54
CA VAL A 130 12.93 3.82 -10.77
C VAL A 130 14.29 3.23 -10.43
N LEU A 131 15.35 4.00 -10.71
CA LEU A 131 16.72 3.69 -10.30
C LEU A 131 17.03 4.41 -8.99
N TRP A 132 17.54 3.65 -8.01
CA TRP A 132 17.79 4.13 -6.67
C TRP A 132 19.27 4.02 -6.29
N ASP A 133 19.76 4.99 -5.54
CA ASP A 133 21.08 4.95 -4.89
C ASP A 133 20.93 4.34 -3.49
N ILE A 134 20.82 3.03 -3.45
CA ILE A 134 20.63 2.23 -2.22
C ILE A 134 21.45 0.95 -2.27
N ALA A 135 21.84 0.43 -1.12
CA ALA A 135 22.50 -0.85 -1.02
C ALA A 135 21.54 -2.04 -1.00
N ARG A 136 20.35 -1.85 -0.43
CA ARG A 136 19.33 -2.92 -0.25
C ARG A 136 17.93 -2.34 -0.44
N PRO A 137 16.96 -3.13 -0.96
CA PRO A 137 15.56 -2.67 -1.10
C PRO A 137 14.95 -2.15 0.21
N ALA A 138 15.34 -2.71 1.36
CA ALA A 138 14.87 -2.26 2.68
C ALA A 138 15.23 -0.81 3.01
N ASP A 139 16.29 -0.26 2.39
CA ASP A 139 16.74 1.11 2.63
C ASP A 139 15.68 2.14 2.19
N LEU A 140 14.79 1.77 1.24
CA LEU A 140 13.67 2.61 0.79
C LEU A 140 12.63 2.88 1.90
N ALA A 141 12.49 1.96 2.86
CA ALA A 141 11.57 2.09 3.98
C ALA A 141 12.27 2.52 5.28
N TYR A 142 13.59 2.66 5.28
CA TYR A 142 14.36 2.91 6.51
C TYR A 142 14.54 4.40 6.80
N GLN A 143 14.94 5.20 5.79
CA GLN A 143 15.35 6.58 6.01
C GLN A 143 14.18 7.56 5.91
N ILE A 144 14.05 8.44 6.91
CA ILE A 144 13.04 9.49 6.95
C ILE A 144 13.59 10.73 6.23
N GLY A 145 12.86 11.19 5.19
CA GLY A 145 13.18 12.44 4.50
C GLY A 145 14.24 12.35 3.41
N LEU A 146 14.93 11.20 3.25
CA LEU A 146 15.82 10.98 2.12
C LEU A 146 15.02 10.56 0.87
N ASN A 147 15.42 11.09 -0.27
CA ASN A 147 14.94 10.63 -1.57
C ASN A 147 16.15 10.19 -2.43
N PRO A 148 16.49 8.90 -2.45
CA PRO A 148 17.67 8.38 -3.15
C PRO A 148 17.41 8.08 -4.62
N ILE A 149 16.48 8.78 -5.29
CA ILE A 149 16.20 8.58 -6.71
C ILE A 149 17.41 9.05 -7.54
N LEU A 150 17.92 8.18 -8.41
CA LEU A 150 18.90 8.52 -9.45
C LEU A 150 18.26 8.83 -10.80
N GLY A 151 17.13 8.18 -11.10
CA GLY A 151 16.41 8.39 -12.34
C GLY A 151 15.10 7.63 -12.40
N THR A 152 14.24 8.04 -13.30
CA THR A 152 12.98 7.39 -13.58
C THR A 152 12.84 7.04 -15.05
N MET A 153 12.18 5.93 -15.33
CA MET A 153 11.85 5.52 -16.69
C MET A 153 10.33 5.38 -16.79
N TYR A 154 9.76 5.91 -17.85
CA TYR A 154 8.35 5.77 -18.19
C TYR A 154 8.22 5.24 -19.62
N GLN A 155 7.53 4.12 -19.76
CA GLN A 155 7.37 3.42 -21.05
C GLN A 155 8.70 3.20 -21.78
N GLY A 156 9.73 2.79 -21.06
CA GLY A 156 11.07 2.53 -21.60
C GLY A 156 11.93 3.77 -21.90
N GLN A 157 11.48 4.96 -21.56
CA GLN A 157 12.21 6.21 -21.79
C GLN A 157 12.60 6.87 -20.46
N TRP A 158 13.88 7.23 -20.35
CA TRP A 158 14.39 7.99 -19.20
C TRP A 158 13.80 9.41 -19.14
N ARG A 159 13.56 9.85 -17.89
CA ARG A 159 13.02 11.18 -17.58
C ARG A 159 13.97 11.93 -16.67
#